data_ba501e2383e3c5fe41f7d9c47d2d66a0
#
_entry.id   ba501e2383e3c5fe41f7d9c47d2d66a0
#
_cell.length_a   1.000
_cell.length_b   1.000
_cell.length_c   1.000
_cell.angle_alpha   90.00
_cell.angle_beta   90.00
_cell.angle_gamma   90.00
#
_symmetry.space_group_name_H-M   'P 1'
#
loop_
_entity.id
_entity.type
_entity.pdbx_description
1 polymer ?
#
loop_
_entity_poly.entity_id
_entity_poly.type
_entity_poly.pdbx_seq_one_letter_code
_entity_poly.pdbx_strand_id
1 'polypeptide(L)'
;MLEFIIGRAGSGKTTACLNAIKEKLIHSPTGKPLVILLPDHMTFAIERQLALELKDYGGFTRAYVLGMSRLAYQVLMRCGGILHPHLNEIGKELLLSRVLSSTKLSILAKAARQHHFTASVSQIIEEFKTSGISVTTLQDILTLIDNDSLKQKLSDLTSIYAGLDEQMAGRYHDSEDMMELAIKKLPECTWLQDAEIWIDGFDAFNPQHFRVVEQLLALASDIHLTLCINNLNDIEHEAPTALFHRQFNVFQQINNMAKKLAIPTKITTLTKNHRHKQQDLAFIEEQLFKFPLTKKNYTGGLQIVE
;
A
#
# COMPACT_ATOMS: atom_id res chain seq x y z
N MET A 1 -14.38 -13.85 -6.15
CA MET A 1 -14.05 -13.28 -7.47
C MET A 1 -13.12 -12.07 -7.30
N LEU A 2 -12.26 -11.76 -8.29
CA LEU A 2 -11.47 -10.52 -8.29
C LEU A 2 -11.95 -9.59 -9.42
N GLU A 3 -12.36 -8.38 -9.08
CA GLU A 3 -12.72 -7.35 -10.06
C GLU A 3 -11.69 -6.22 -10.06
N PHE A 4 -11.12 -5.93 -11.23
CA PHE A 4 -10.32 -4.74 -11.45
C PHE A 4 -11.21 -3.61 -11.97
N ILE A 5 -11.26 -2.49 -11.25
CA ILE A 5 -11.95 -1.26 -11.66
C ILE A 5 -10.89 -0.28 -12.13
N ILE A 6 -10.74 -0.16 -13.44
CA ILE A 6 -9.71 0.67 -14.06
C ILE A 6 -10.29 1.97 -14.60
N GLY A 7 -9.48 3.02 -14.60
CA GLY A 7 -9.84 4.32 -15.16
C GLY A 7 -8.86 5.40 -14.73
N ARG A 8 -8.78 6.47 -15.50
CA ARG A 8 -7.93 7.64 -15.19
C ARG A 8 -8.36 8.34 -13.89
N ALA A 9 -7.52 9.27 -13.41
CA ALA A 9 -7.89 10.11 -12.28
C ALA A 9 -9.19 10.89 -12.58
N GLY A 10 -10.11 10.90 -11.63
CA GLY A 10 -11.42 11.54 -11.81
C GLY A 10 -12.48 10.73 -12.55
N SER A 11 -12.22 9.46 -12.89
CA SER A 11 -13.23 8.58 -13.54
C SER A 11 -14.32 8.05 -12.60
N GLY A 12 -14.27 8.37 -11.29
CA GLY A 12 -15.29 7.97 -10.33
C GLY A 12 -15.07 6.61 -9.67
N LYS A 13 -13.85 6.04 -9.70
CA LYS A 13 -13.52 4.74 -9.08
C LYS A 13 -13.90 4.66 -7.61
N THR A 14 -13.41 5.59 -6.81
CA THR A 14 -13.73 5.69 -5.36
C THR A 14 -15.24 5.83 -5.12
N THR A 15 -15.92 6.65 -5.94
CA THR A 15 -17.37 6.83 -5.87
C THR A 15 -18.11 5.53 -6.17
N ALA A 16 -17.64 4.78 -7.16
CA ALA A 16 -18.23 3.47 -7.49
C ALA A 16 -18.10 2.48 -6.31
N CYS A 17 -16.93 2.42 -5.67
CA CYS A 17 -16.71 1.60 -4.48
C CYS A 17 -17.64 2.00 -3.32
N LEU A 18 -17.73 3.30 -3.02
CA LEU A 18 -18.57 3.81 -1.93
C LEU A 18 -20.07 3.57 -2.20
N ASN A 19 -20.52 3.76 -3.44
CA ASN A 19 -21.91 3.50 -3.81
C ASN A 19 -22.24 2.01 -3.65
N ALA A 20 -21.36 1.11 -4.09
CA ALA A 20 -21.55 -0.33 -3.91
C ALA A 20 -21.64 -0.73 -2.43
N ILE A 21 -20.75 -0.20 -1.59
CA ILE A 21 -20.78 -0.42 -0.14
C ILE A 21 -22.08 0.12 0.46
N LYS A 22 -22.46 1.35 0.12
CA LYS A 22 -23.68 2.00 0.59
C LYS A 22 -24.93 1.22 0.24
N GLU A 23 -25.09 0.82 -1.03
CA GLU A 23 -26.22 0.01 -1.47
C GLU A 23 -26.33 -1.29 -0.67
N LYS A 24 -25.21 -1.99 -0.45
CA LYS A 24 -25.19 -3.22 0.34
C LYS A 24 -25.55 -2.99 1.81
N LEU A 25 -25.15 -1.86 2.40
CA LEU A 25 -25.50 -1.51 3.78
C LEU A 25 -26.99 -1.17 3.93
N ILE A 26 -27.57 -0.47 2.94
CA ILE A 26 -29.00 -0.13 2.93
C ILE A 26 -29.84 -1.39 2.78
N HIS A 27 -29.49 -2.28 1.86
CA HIS A 27 -30.26 -3.51 1.62
C HIS A 27 -30.08 -4.56 2.71
N SER A 28 -28.90 -4.64 3.31
CA SER A 28 -28.56 -5.61 4.34
C SER A 28 -27.68 -4.96 5.41
N PRO A 29 -28.24 -4.34 6.44
CA PRO A 29 -27.48 -3.68 7.50
C PRO A 29 -26.58 -4.63 8.30
N THR A 30 -26.93 -5.92 8.35
CA THR A 30 -26.17 -6.99 9.00
C THR A 30 -25.64 -7.98 7.99
N GLY A 31 -24.61 -8.76 8.35
CA GLY A 31 -24.04 -9.80 7.48
C GLY A 31 -22.51 -9.81 7.52
N LYS A 32 -21.89 -10.37 6.49
CA LYS A 32 -20.44 -10.44 6.36
C LYS A 32 -19.80 -9.03 6.27
N PRO A 33 -18.57 -8.86 6.76
CA PRO A 33 -17.89 -7.58 6.72
C PRO A 33 -17.74 -7.02 5.31
N LEU A 34 -17.93 -5.72 5.19
CA LEU A 34 -17.58 -4.92 4.02
C LEU A 34 -16.34 -4.10 4.38
N VAL A 35 -15.22 -4.35 3.73
CA VAL A 35 -13.96 -3.71 4.09
C VAL A 35 -13.47 -2.86 2.92
N ILE A 36 -13.20 -1.59 3.17
CA ILE A 36 -12.48 -0.76 2.21
C ILE A 36 -11.08 -0.45 2.74
N LEU A 37 -10.07 -0.87 1.98
CA LEU A 37 -8.66 -0.61 2.25
C LEU A 37 -8.22 0.59 1.44
N LEU A 38 -7.63 1.57 2.12
CA LEU A 38 -7.22 2.86 1.59
C LEU A 38 -5.84 3.23 2.13
N PRO A 39 -5.07 4.11 1.46
CA PRO A 39 -3.96 4.81 2.09
C PRO A 39 -4.43 5.53 3.37
N ASP A 40 -3.61 5.48 4.43
CA ASP A 40 -3.99 5.95 5.77
C ASP A 40 -4.52 7.40 5.78
N HIS A 41 -3.95 8.28 4.95
CA HIS A 41 -4.37 9.68 4.84
C HIS A 41 -5.79 9.86 4.27
N MET A 42 -6.35 8.87 3.58
CA MET A 42 -7.70 8.92 3.00
C MET A 42 -8.77 8.36 3.95
N THR A 43 -8.40 7.53 4.91
CA THR A 43 -9.36 6.74 5.71
C THR A 43 -10.38 7.61 6.44
N PHE A 44 -9.94 8.68 7.12
CA PHE A 44 -10.84 9.58 7.86
C PHE A 44 -11.84 10.27 6.95
N ALA A 45 -11.41 10.78 5.79
CA ALA A 45 -12.29 11.49 4.86
C ALA A 45 -13.38 10.55 4.31
N ILE A 46 -13.00 9.33 3.94
CA ILE A 46 -13.92 8.32 3.39
C ILE A 46 -14.87 7.79 4.47
N GLU A 47 -14.39 7.51 5.67
CA GLU A 47 -15.24 7.07 6.80
C GLU A 47 -16.28 8.15 7.14
N ARG A 48 -15.85 9.43 7.21
CA ARG A 48 -16.76 10.57 7.43
C ARG A 48 -17.78 10.71 6.31
N GLN A 49 -17.36 10.56 5.05
CA GLN A 49 -18.28 10.63 3.90
C GLN A 49 -19.33 9.52 4.00
N LEU A 50 -18.93 8.27 4.23
CA LEU A 50 -19.84 7.14 4.33
C LEU A 50 -20.83 7.33 5.51
N ALA A 51 -20.34 7.81 6.66
CA ALA A 51 -21.19 8.10 7.82
C ALA A 51 -22.23 9.19 7.54
N LEU A 52 -21.86 10.28 6.82
CA LEU A 52 -22.78 11.33 6.44
C LEU A 52 -23.83 10.86 5.43
N GLU A 53 -23.43 10.03 4.47
CA GLU A 53 -24.35 9.50 3.44
C GLU A 53 -25.34 8.47 4.01
N LEU A 54 -24.99 7.81 5.11
CA LEU A 54 -25.82 6.81 5.79
C LEU A 54 -26.52 7.32 7.06
N LYS A 55 -26.43 8.61 7.37
CA LYS A 55 -27.02 9.21 8.60
C LYS A 55 -28.51 8.91 8.75
N ASP A 56 -29.26 8.97 7.64
CA ASP A 56 -30.71 8.75 7.62
C ASP A 56 -31.11 7.26 7.76
N TYR A 57 -30.12 6.36 7.66
CA TYR A 57 -30.26 4.91 7.83
C TYR A 57 -29.73 4.42 9.20
N GLY A 58 -29.41 5.35 10.12
CA GLY A 58 -28.87 5.00 11.44
C GLY A 58 -27.38 4.67 11.46
N GLY A 59 -26.63 4.96 10.38
CA GLY A 59 -25.21 4.67 10.25
C GLY A 59 -24.92 3.25 9.72
N PHE A 60 -23.75 2.74 10.06
CA PHE A 60 -23.34 1.40 9.63
C PHE A 60 -22.56 0.65 10.74
N THR A 61 -22.66 -0.68 10.76
CA THR A 61 -22.03 -1.53 11.78
C THR A 61 -21.06 -2.55 11.19
N ARG A 62 -21.24 -2.97 9.94
CA ARG A 62 -20.44 -4.02 9.30
C ARG A 62 -19.48 -3.52 8.24
N ALA A 63 -19.42 -2.20 7.97
CA ALA A 63 -18.42 -1.62 7.10
C ALA A 63 -17.20 -1.16 7.91
N TYR A 64 -16.04 -1.37 7.35
CA TYR A 64 -14.74 -1.04 7.95
C TYR A 64 -13.90 -0.25 6.95
N VAL A 65 -13.53 0.97 7.31
CA VAL A 65 -12.64 1.83 6.52
C VAL A 65 -11.26 1.78 7.16
N LEU A 66 -10.32 1.11 6.51
CA LEU A 66 -9.04 0.76 7.11
C LEU A 66 -7.87 1.14 6.19
N GLY A 67 -6.75 1.56 6.80
CA GLY A 67 -5.44 1.49 6.17
C GLY A 67 -4.80 0.13 6.41
N MET A 68 -3.67 -0.14 5.75
CA MET A 68 -2.98 -1.43 5.88
C MET A 68 -2.54 -1.70 7.33
N SER A 69 -2.00 -0.69 8.02
CA SER A 69 -1.59 -0.82 9.42
C SER A 69 -2.77 -1.10 10.35
N ARG A 70 -3.92 -0.45 10.13
CA ARG A 70 -5.14 -0.69 10.90
C ARG A 70 -5.72 -2.07 10.61
N LEU A 71 -5.64 -2.56 9.37
CA LEU A 71 -6.02 -3.94 9.02
C LEU A 71 -5.17 -4.93 9.82
N ALA A 72 -3.84 -4.77 9.82
CA ALA A 72 -2.93 -5.63 10.57
C ALA A 72 -3.29 -5.66 12.06
N TYR A 73 -3.51 -4.49 12.66
CA TYR A 73 -3.93 -4.37 14.05
C TYR A 73 -5.27 -5.10 14.31
N GLN A 74 -6.26 -4.91 13.45
CA GLN A 74 -7.59 -5.56 13.59
C GLN A 74 -7.50 -7.08 13.48
N VAL A 75 -6.67 -7.60 12.58
CA VAL A 75 -6.41 -9.04 12.46
C VAL A 75 -5.79 -9.57 13.75
N LEU A 76 -4.73 -8.94 14.23
CA LEU A 76 -4.02 -9.38 15.43
C LEU A 76 -4.87 -9.27 16.71
N MET A 77 -5.71 -8.24 16.82
CA MET A 77 -6.64 -8.11 17.94
C MET A 77 -7.68 -9.24 17.99
N ARG A 78 -8.11 -9.75 16.85
CA ARG A 78 -9.12 -10.82 16.75
C ARG A 78 -8.52 -12.23 16.78
N CYS A 79 -7.35 -12.39 16.16
CA CYS A 79 -6.71 -13.71 16.01
C CYS A 79 -5.60 -13.94 17.06
N GLY A 80 -5.30 -12.92 17.87
CA GLY A 80 -4.15 -12.92 18.77
C GLY A 80 -2.83 -12.71 18.04
N GLY A 81 -1.74 -12.58 18.81
CA GLY A 81 -0.39 -12.41 18.26
C GLY A 81 0.33 -11.15 18.74
N ILE A 82 -0.37 -10.20 19.35
CA ILE A 82 0.25 -9.03 20.00
C ILE A 82 0.81 -9.47 21.34
N LEU A 83 2.05 -9.91 21.35
CA LEU A 83 2.72 -10.36 22.58
C LEU A 83 3.52 -9.24 23.27
N HIS A 84 3.94 -8.24 22.49
CA HIS A 84 4.81 -7.17 22.94
C HIS A 84 4.24 -5.80 22.57
N PRO A 85 4.56 -4.74 23.33
CA PRO A 85 4.11 -3.39 23.05
C PRO A 85 4.62 -2.90 21.69
N HIS A 86 3.81 -2.09 21.01
CA HIS A 86 4.18 -1.44 19.77
C HIS A 86 5.22 -0.34 20.03
N LEU A 87 6.30 -0.38 19.27
CA LEU A 87 7.34 0.64 19.29
C LEU A 87 7.07 1.66 18.17
N ASN A 88 6.82 2.91 18.56
CA ASN A 88 6.65 3.99 17.58
C ASN A 88 8.00 4.45 17.01
N GLU A 89 7.96 5.31 15.98
CA GLU A 89 9.15 5.81 15.28
C GLU A 89 10.18 6.45 16.22
N ILE A 90 9.72 7.25 17.19
CA ILE A 90 10.62 7.90 18.18
C ILE A 90 11.32 6.84 19.04
N GLY A 91 10.58 5.83 19.48
CA GLY A 91 11.15 4.72 20.25
C GLY A 91 12.18 3.91 19.44
N LYS A 92 11.88 3.67 18.15
CA LYS A 92 12.78 3.00 17.21
C LYS A 92 14.07 3.81 16.99
N GLU A 93 13.98 5.13 16.81
CA GLU A 93 15.14 6.01 16.69
C GLU A 93 15.98 6.04 17.95
N LEU A 94 15.37 6.02 19.14
CA LEU A 94 16.12 5.95 20.42
C LEU A 94 16.88 4.63 20.56
N LEU A 95 16.28 3.49 20.20
CA LEU A 95 16.96 2.20 20.18
C LEU A 95 18.10 2.19 19.15
N LEU A 96 17.87 2.71 17.95
CA LEU A 96 18.90 2.84 16.93
C LEU A 96 20.06 3.73 17.39
N SER A 97 19.79 4.85 18.04
CA SER A 97 20.84 5.71 18.60
C SER A 97 21.72 4.96 19.61
N ARG A 98 21.10 4.12 20.44
CA ARG A 98 21.83 3.26 21.38
C ARG A 98 22.66 2.20 20.67
N VAL A 99 22.09 1.54 19.65
CA VAL A 99 22.80 0.57 18.81
C VAL A 99 24.00 1.22 18.12
N LEU A 100 23.82 2.38 17.51
CA LEU A 100 24.88 3.13 16.83
C LEU A 100 26.03 3.50 17.78
N SER A 101 25.73 3.82 19.04
CA SER A 101 26.77 4.15 20.03
C SER A 101 27.62 2.95 20.47
N SER A 102 27.11 1.73 20.34
CA SER A 102 27.78 0.49 20.74
C SER A 102 28.36 -0.31 19.57
N THR A 103 27.91 -0.06 18.33
CA THR A 103 28.33 -0.80 17.13
C THR A 103 29.62 -0.22 16.55
N LYS A 104 30.58 -1.08 16.27
CA LYS A 104 31.82 -0.66 15.54
C LYS A 104 31.50 -0.61 14.06
N LEU A 105 31.48 0.60 13.50
CA LEU A 105 31.26 0.87 12.09
C LEU A 105 32.56 1.18 11.37
N SER A 106 32.65 0.81 10.10
CA SER A 106 33.81 1.08 9.23
C SER A 106 33.64 2.38 8.43
N ILE A 107 32.93 2.33 7.32
CA ILE A 107 32.71 3.49 6.44
C ILE A 107 31.69 4.46 7.05
N LEU A 108 30.62 3.97 7.68
CA LEU A 108 29.53 4.78 8.22
C LEU A 108 29.87 5.46 9.56
N ALA A 109 31.02 5.18 10.16
CA ALA A 109 31.43 5.71 11.48
C ALA A 109 31.41 7.25 11.58
N LYS A 110 31.77 7.97 10.51
CA LYS A 110 31.69 9.45 10.48
C LYS A 110 30.26 9.95 10.31
N ALA A 111 29.47 9.28 9.45
CA ALA A 111 28.08 9.63 9.20
C ALA A 111 27.20 9.38 10.45
N ALA A 112 27.49 8.33 11.21
CA ALA A 112 26.78 7.97 12.43
C ALA A 112 26.80 9.06 13.53
N ARG A 113 27.67 10.05 13.42
CA ARG A 113 27.75 11.20 14.31
C ARG A 113 26.85 12.37 13.88
N GLN A 114 26.23 12.29 12.71
CA GLN A 114 25.37 13.36 12.18
C GLN A 114 23.94 13.20 12.70
N HIS A 115 23.27 14.31 12.99
CA HIS A 115 21.98 14.35 13.65
C HIS A 115 20.86 13.62 12.90
N HIS A 116 20.89 13.59 11.55
CA HIS A 116 19.86 12.93 10.74
C HIS A 116 20.18 11.49 10.33
N PHE A 117 21.34 10.98 10.73
CA PHE A 117 21.78 9.65 10.31
C PHE A 117 20.87 8.53 10.85
N THR A 118 20.45 8.66 12.11
CA THR A 118 19.56 7.68 12.76
C THR A 118 18.24 7.54 12.01
N ALA A 119 17.61 8.66 11.64
CA ALA A 119 16.36 8.66 10.86
C ALA A 119 16.56 8.02 9.48
N SER A 120 17.67 8.34 8.78
CA SER A 120 17.98 7.73 7.48
C SER A 120 18.20 6.22 7.58
N VAL A 121 18.87 5.75 8.63
CA VAL A 121 19.06 4.31 8.86
C VAL A 121 17.75 3.63 9.23
N SER A 122 16.89 4.28 10.03
CA SER A 122 15.53 3.79 10.33
C SER A 122 14.75 3.52 9.04
N GLN A 123 14.74 4.47 8.12
CA GLN A 123 14.07 4.32 6.81
C GLN A 123 14.64 3.15 5.98
N ILE A 124 15.97 3.00 5.95
CA ILE A 124 16.60 1.89 5.21
C ILE A 124 16.20 0.53 5.82
N ILE A 125 16.21 0.43 7.15
CA ILE A 125 15.78 -0.81 7.82
C ILE A 125 14.29 -1.10 7.57
N GLU A 126 13.44 -0.07 7.57
CA GLU A 126 12.03 -0.17 7.20
C GLU A 126 11.87 -0.67 5.76
N GLU A 127 12.65 -0.14 4.80
CA GLU A 127 12.66 -0.64 3.42
C GLU A 127 13.12 -2.11 3.34
N PHE A 128 14.10 -2.53 4.13
CA PHE A 128 14.50 -3.93 4.20
C PHE A 128 13.37 -4.81 4.73
N LYS A 129 12.75 -4.44 5.84
CA LYS A 129 11.64 -5.18 6.44
C LYS A 129 10.44 -5.28 5.49
N THR A 130 10.00 -4.16 4.92
CA THR A 130 8.87 -4.14 3.97
C THR A 130 9.14 -4.92 2.69
N SER A 131 10.42 -5.02 2.29
CA SER A 131 10.87 -5.84 1.17
C SER A 131 11.10 -7.31 1.54
N GLY A 132 10.93 -7.69 2.80
CA GLY A 132 11.17 -9.04 3.27
C GLY A 132 12.66 -9.42 3.36
N ILE A 133 13.54 -8.41 3.43
CA ILE A 133 14.99 -8.59 3.54
C ILE A 133 15.38 -8.67 5.01
N SER A 134 15.71 -9.86 5.48
CA SER A 134 16.18 -10.11 6.85
C SER A 134 17.67 -9.86 6.99
N VAL A 135 18.16 -9.81 8.23
CA VAL A 135 19.60 -9.75 8.54
C VAL A 135 20.34 -10.93 7.90
N THR A 136 19.78 -12.14 7.93
CA THR A 136 20.36 -13.34 7.29
C THR A 136 20.45 -13.18 5.78
N THR A 137 19.40 -12.67 5.13
CA THR A 137 19.41 -12.37 3.69
C THR A 137 20.51 -11.37 3.33
N LEU A 138 20.72 -10.32 4.13
CA LEU A 138 21.79 -9.35 3.91
C LEU A 138 23.17 -9.99 4.08
N GLN A 139 23.36 -10.89 5.06
CA GLN A 139 24.59 -11.64 5.24
C GLN A 139 24.92 -12.53 4.04
N ASP A 140 23.93 -13.20 3.46
CA ASP A 140 24.09 -13.99 2.25
C ASP A 140 24.49 -13.12 1.06
N ILE A 141 23.82 -11.98 0.86
CA ILE A 141 24.12 -11.01 -0.20
C ILE A 141 25.55 -10.49 -0.08
N LEU A 142 26.06 -10.23 1.13
CA LEU A 142 27.43 -9.76 1.36
C LEU A 142 28.48 -10.71 0.80
N THR A 143 28.20 -12.00 0.70
CA THR A 143 29.13 -12.98 0.12
C THR A 143 29.22 -12.88 -1.40
N LEU A 144 28.21 -12.29 -2.05
CA LEU A 144 28.07 -12.19 -3.52
C LEU A 144 28.55 -10.85 -4.08
N ILE A 145 28.87 -9.87 -3.21
CA ILE A 145 29.26 -8.53 -3.63
C ILE A 145 30.78 -8.46 -3.86
N ASP A 146 31.18 -8.09 -5.07
CA ASP A 146 32.59 -7.90 -5.46
C ASP A 146 33.10 -6.47 -5.15
N ASN A 147 32.22 -5.47 -5.06
CA ASN A 147 32.59 -4.10 -4.78
C ASN A 147 32.87 -3.88 -3.29
N ASP A 148 34.12 -3.67 -2.93
CA ASP A 148 34.56 -3.53 -1.54
C ASP A 148 33.88 -2.37 -0.78
N SER A 149 33.69 -1.23 -1.43
CA SER A 149 33.05 -0.07 -0.79
C SER A 149 31.58 -0.33 -0.51
N LEU A 150 30.85 -0.93 -1.47
CA LEU A 150 29.45 -1.33 -1.29
C LEU A 150 29.33 -2.42 -0.21
N LYS A 151 30.22 -3.40 -0.24
CA LYS A 151 30.27 -4.50 0.75
C LYS A 151 30.48 -3.97 2.17
N GLN A 152 31.42 -3.05 2.37
CA GLN A 152 31.65 -2.45 3.68
C GLN A 152 30.46 -1.61 4.17
N LYS A 153 29.84 -0.82 3.28
CA LYS A 153 28.65 -0.03 3.60
C LYS A 153 27.47 -0.94 3.99
N LEU A 154 27.23 -2.00 3.24
CA LEU A 154 26.16 -2.95 3.52
C LEU A 154 26.45 -3.76 4.79
N SER A 155 27.72 -4.10 5.06
CA SER A 155 28.15 -4.75 6.32
C SER A 155 27.85 -3.89 7.53
N ASP A 156 28.15 -2.59 7.48
CA ASP A 156 27.81 -1.64 8.56
C ASP A 156 26.28 -1.59 8.78
N LEU A 157 25.49 -1.47 7.69
CA LEU A 157 24.02 -1.47 7.78
C LEU A 157 23.48 -2.79 8.35
N THR A 158 24.02 -3.92 7.93
CA THR A 158 23.65 -5.25 8.46
C THR A 158 23.93 -5.36 9.95
N SER A 159 25.07 -4.82 10.42
CA SER A 159 25.43 -4.80 11.84
C SER A 159 24.48 -3.94 12.66
N ILE A 160 24.07 -2.79 12.13
CA ILE A 160 23.09 -1.90 12.78
C ILE A 160 21.72 -2.57 12.84
N TYR A 161 21.28 -3.18 11.75
CA TYR A 161 19.99 -3.87 11.68
C TYR A 161 19.95 -5.05 12.66
N ALA A 162 21.00 -5.87 12.70
CA ALA A 162 21.13 -6.97 13.66
C ALA A 162 21.07 -6.48 15.12
N GLY A 163 21.77 -5.38 15.42
CA GLY A 163 21.73 -4.78 16.75
C GLY A 163 20.34 -4.24 17.12
N LEU A 164 19.59 -3.67 16.17
CA LEU A 164 18.20 -3.27 16.40
C LEU A 164 17.31 -4.47 16.66
N ASP A 165 17.38 -5.51 15.83
CA ASP A 165 16.59 -6.74 15.97
C ASP A 165 16.86 -7.38 17.36
N GLU A 166 18.12 -7.41 17.81
CA GLU A 166 18.46 -7.93 19.14
C GLU A 166 17.83 -7.10 20.28
N GLN A 167 17.83 -5.76 20.14
CA GLN A 167 17.19 -4.89 21.15
C GLN A 167 15.68 -5.01 21.16
N MET A 168 15.06 -5.29 20.02
CA MET A 168 13.60 -5.45 19.87
C MET A 168 13.13 -6.85 20.26
N ALA A 169 13.94 -7.88 20.04
CA ALA A 169 13.58 -9.28 20.22
C ALA A 169 12.99 -9.57 21.61
N GLY A 170 11.75 -10.10 21.64
CA GLY A 170 11.02 -10.43 22.86
C GLY A 170 10.59 -9.23 23.73
N ARG A 171 10.67 -7.99 23.21
CA ARG A 171 10.33 -6.77 23.96
C ARG A 171 9.38 -5.86 23.23
N TYR A 172 9.55 -5.69 21.94
CA TYR A 172 8.81 -4.72 21.13
C TYR A 172 8.49 -5.28 19.74
N HIS A 173 7.45 -4.74 19.10
CA HIS A 173 7.15 -4.89 17.68
C HIS A 173 7.00 -3.50 17.06
N ASP A 174 7.63 -3.26 15.90
CA ASP A 174 7.34 -2.09 15.07
C ASP A 174 6.18 -2.37 14.10
N SER A 175 5.85 -1.39 13.26
CA SER A 175 4.74 -1.50 12.31
C SER A 175 4.95 -2.62 11.29
N GLU A 176 6.19 -2.83 10.84
CA GLU A 176 6.58 -3.86 9.88
C GLU A 176 6.48 -5.25 10.49
N ASP A 177 6.90 -5.43 11.75
CA ASP A 177 6.75 -6.69 12.49
C ASP A 177 5.26 -7.01 12.72
N MET A 178 4.46 -6.01 13.06
CA MET A 178 3.00 -6.17 13.21
C MET A 178 2.35 -6.60 11.90
N MET A 179 2.78 -6.05 10.77
CA MET A 179 2.30 -6.45 9.44
C MET A 179 2.69 -7.90 9.12
N GLU A 180 3.93 -8.30 9.39
CA GLU A 180 4.39 -9.69 9.20
C GLU A 180 3.60 -10.68 10.06
N LEU A 181 3.35 -10.35 11.31
CA LEU A 181 2.51 -11.17 12.20
C LEU A 181 1.08 -11.27 11.68
N ALA A 182 0.50 -10.15 11.21
CA ALA A 182 -0.84 -10.14 10.64
C ALA A 182 -0.93 -11.01 9.38
N ILE A 183 0.05 -10.93 8.47
CA ILE A 183 0.10 -11.76 7.27
C ILE A 183 0.07 -13.26 7.65
N LYS A 184 0.84 -13.65 8.67
CA LYS A 184 0.86 -15.05 9.16
C LYS A 184 -0.47 -15.48 9.80
N LYS A 185 -1.21 -14.53 10.41
CA LYS A 185 -2.48 -14.78 11.09
C LYS A 185 -3.71 -14.64 10.19
N LEU A 186 -3.58 -13.99 9.04
CA LEU A 186 -4.69 -13.82 8.09
C LEU A 186 -5.40 -15.13 7.73
N PRO A 187 -4.70 -16.25 7.42
CA PRO A 187 -5.37 -17.51 7.11
C PRO A 187 -6.29 -18.05 8.20
N GLU A 188 -6.02 -17.69 9.46
CA GLU A 188 -6.82 -18.09 10.62
C GLU A 188 -7.95 -17.09 10.93
N CYS A 189 -8.05 -16.00 10.19
CA CYS A 189 -8.92 -14.86 10.51
C CYS A 189 -10.36 -15.07 10.03
N THR A 190 -11.18 -15.70 10.85
CA THR A 190 -12.60 -15.96 10.57
C THR A 190 -13.42 -14.69 10.31
N TRP A 191 -12.98 -13.53 10.84
CA TRP A 191 -13.65 -12.25 10.62
C TRP A 191 -13.63 -11.82 9.14
N LEU A 192 -12.55 -12.11 8.40
CA LEU A 192 -12.42 -11.79 6.99
C LEU A 192 -12.89 -12.91 6.06
N GLN A 193 -13.28 -14.05 6.63
CA GLN A 193 -13.82 -15.16 5.84
C GLN A 193 -15.14 -14.74 5.20
N ASP A 194 -15.20 -14.87 3.88
CA ASP A 194 -16.31 -14.42 3.03
C ASP A 194 -16.61 -12.90 3.11
N ALA A 195 -15.67 -12.09 3.61
CA ALA A 195 -15.77 -10.64 3.53
C ALA A 195 -15.75 -10.16 2.07
N GLU A 196 -16.38 -9.05 1.79
CA GLU A 196 -16.23 -8.35 0.53
C GLU A 196 -15.30 -7.15 0.71
N ILE A 197 -14.26 -7.05 -0.12
CA ILE A 197 -13.15 -6.14 0.10
C ILE A 197 -12.96 -5.23 -1.10
N TRP A 198 -12.90 -3.92 -0.85
CA TRP A 198 -12.48 -2.90 -1.82
C TRP A 198 -11.08 -2.43 -1.48
N ILE A 199 -10.21 -2.32 -2.46
CA ILE A 199 -8.86 -1.78 -2.33
C ILE A 199 -8.78 -0.59 -3.27
N ASP A 200 -8.70 0.62 -2.73
CA ASP A 200 -8.80 1.85 -3.52
C ASP A 200 -7.73 2.88 -3.14
N GLY A 201 -7.31 3.69 -4.11
CA GLY A 201 -6.46 4.85 -3.92
C GLY A 201 -4.97 4.57 -3.71
N PHE A 202 -4.50 3.34 -3.85
CA PHE A 202 -3.07 3.02 -3.75
C PHE A 202 -2.33 3.32 -5.05
N ASP A 203 -1.29 4.14 -4.98
CA ASP A 203 -0.42 4.43 -6.13
C ASP A 203 0.60 3.32 -6.37
N ALA A 204 1.04 2.65 -5.31
CA ALA A 204 1.99 1.54 -5.37
C ALA A 204 1.74 0.55 -4.23
N PHE A 205 2.21 -0.68 -4.43
CA PHE A 205 2.23 -1.73 -3.41
C PHE A 205 3.69 -2.08 -3.10
N ASN A 206 4.02 -2.19 -1.83
CA ASN A 206 5.26 -2.81 -1.39
C ASN A 206 5.09 -4.35 -1.30
N PRO A 207 6.16 -5.12 -1.16
CA PRO A 207 6.08 -6.58 -1.09
C PRO A 207 5.18 -7.11 0.05
N GLN A 208 5.12 -6.44 1.19
CA GLN A 208 4.20 -6.83 2.28
C GLN A 208 2.74 -6.62 1.86
N HIS A 209 2.41 -5.51 1.18
CA HIS A 209 1.06 -5.27 0.67
C HIS A 209 0.61 -6.36 -0.32
N PHE A 210 1.50 -6.79 -1.22
CA PHE A 210 1.19 -7.90 -2.14
C PHE A 210 0.89 -9.18 -1.39
N ARG A 211 1.64 -9.50 -0.34
CA ARG A 211 1.42 -10.69 0.49
C ARG A 211 0.10 -10.60 1.27
N VAL A 212 -0.28 -9.42 1.76
CA VAL A 212 -1.62 -9.19 2.35
C VAL A 212 -2.71 -9.47 1.33
N VAL A 213 -2.60 -8.91 0.11
CA VAL A 213 -3.60 -9.12 -0.95
C VAL A 213 -3.69 -10.60 -1.33
N GLU A 214 -2.58 -11.32 -1.42
CA GLU A 214 -2.56 -12.76 -1.70
C GLU A 214 -3.35 -13.56 -0.65
N GLN A 215 -3.18 -13.25 0.63
CA GLN A 215 -3.97 -13.88 1.70
C GLN A 215 -5.45 -13.50 1.62
N LEU A 216 -5.75 -12.23 1.35
CA LEU A 216 -7.14 -11.77 1.22
C LEU A 216 -7.85 -12.42 0.02
N LEU A 217 -7.15 -12.67 -1.10
CA LEU A 217 -7.68 -13.38 -2.26
C LEU A 217 -8.15 -14.80 -1.90
N ALA A 218 -7.48 -15.45 -0.96
CA ALA A 218 -7.85 -16.80 -0.51
C ALA A 218 -9.03 -16.80 0.49
N LEU A 219 -9.27 -15.70 1.19
CA LEU A 219 -10.25 -15.62 2.30
C LEU A 219 -11.56 -14.96 1.90
N ALA A 220 -11.47 -13.85 1.14
CA ALA A 220 -12.62 -13.02 0.81
C ALA A 220 -13.52 -13.66 -0.24
N SER A 221 -14.82 -13.36 -0.20
CA SER A 221 -15.77 -13.76 -1.26
C SER A 221 -15.49 -13.02 -2.55
N ASP A 222 -15.32 -11.71 -2.44
CA ASP A 222 -15.08 -10.80 -3.56
C ASP A 222 -14.07 -9.73 -3.19
N ILE A 223 -13.17 -9.43 -4.14
CA ILE A 223 -12.23 -8.31 -4.04
C ILE A 223 -12.40 -7.40 -5.24
N HIS A 224 -12.54 -6.10 -4.97
CA HIS A 224 -12.62 -5.04 -5.94
C HIS A 224 -11.38 -4.15 -5.82
N LEU A 225 -10.51 -4.17 -6.81
CA LEU A 225 -9.28 -3.38 -6.81
C LEU A 225 -9.36 -2.25 -7.83
N THR A 226 -9.21 -1.02 -7.38
CA THR A 226 -9.16 0.13 -8.29
C THR A 226 -7.72 0.43 -8.72
N LEU A 227 -7.55 0.71 -10.01
CA LEU A 227 -6.25 1.07 -10.57
C LEU A 227 -6.36 2.29 -11.49
N CYS A 228 -5.38 3.18 -11.41
CA CYS A 228 -5.29 4.31 -12.32
C CYS A 228 -4.61 3.88 -13.62
N ILE A 229 -5.39 3.30 -14.53
CA ILE A 229 -4.94 2.81 -15.84
C ILE A 229 -5.91 3.34 -16.89
N ASN A 230 -5.39 3.84 -18.03
CA ASN A 230 -6.22 4.38 -19.09
C ASN A 230 -6.94 3.27 -19.87
N ASN A 231 -6.16 2.36 -20.45
CA ASN A 231 -6.66 1.24 -21.24
C ASN A 231 -5.69 0.05 -21.12
N LEU A 232 -6.20 -1.16 -21.01
CA LEU A 232 -5.36 -2.35 -20.94
C LEU A 232 -4.71 -2.69 -22.29
N ASN A 233 -5.33 -2.32 -23.39
CA ASN A 233 -4.78 -2.59 -24.73
C ASN A 233 -3.51 -1.78 -25.05
N ASP A 234 -3.36 -0.62 -24.40
CA ASP A 234 -2.17 0.23 -24.57
C ASP A 234 -0.93 -0.32 -23.83
N ILE A 235 -1.13 -1.33 -23.00
CA ILE A 235 -0.19 -1.75 -21.97
C ILE A 235 0.78 -2.83 -22.45
N GLU A 236 0.41 -3.64 -23.44
CA GLU A 236 1.31 -4.67 -23.99
C GLU A 236 2.58 -4.08 -24.62
N HIS A 237 2.58 -2.76 -24.87
CA HIS A 237 3.66 -2.02 -25.51
C HIS A 237 4.21 -0.84 -24.68
N GLU A 238 3.78 -0.67 -23.42
CA GLU A 238 4.23 0.47 -22.62
C GLU A 238 5.66 0.32 -22.11
N ALA A 239 6.50 1.31 -22.46
CA ALA A 239 7.85 1.42 -21.93
C ALA A 239 7.86 1.58 -20.40
N PRO A 240 8.93 1.21 -19.68
CA PRO A 240 9.07 1.42 -18.23
C PRO A 240 8.86 2.87 -17.77
N THR A 241 8.96 3.82 -18.69
CA THR A 241 8.74 5.26 -18.46
C THR A 241 7.30 5.72 -18.68
N ALA A 242 6.39 4.81 -19.06
CA ALA A 242 4.99 5.15 -19.32
C ALA A 242 4.27 5.59 -18.05
N LEU A 243 3.32 6.51 -18.20
CA LEU A 243 2.62 7.18 -17.09
C LEU A 243 1.98 6.20 -16.10
N PHE A 244 1.40 5.11 -16.60
CA PHE A 244 0.67 4.12 -15.80
C PHE A 244 1.47 2.83 -15.52
N HIS A 245 2.75 2.79 -15.86
CA HIS A 245 3.59 1.59 -15.75
C HIS A 245 3.56 0.97 -14.34
N ARG A 246 3.64 1.80 -13.28
CA ARG A 246 3.58 1.30 -11.89
C ARG A 246 2.26 0.61 -11.57
N GLN A 247 1.14 1.22 -11.96
CA GLN A 247 -0.20 0.68 -11.74
C GLN A 247 -0.43 -0.59 -12.55
N PHE A 248 0.16 -0.65 -13.72
CA PHE A 248 0.11 -1.86 -14.54
C PHE A 248 0.90 -3.01 -13.95
N ASN A 249 2.07 -2.76 -13.40
CA ASN A 249 2.82 -3.79 -12.67
C ASN A 249 2.02 -4.36 -11.49
N VAL A 250 1.27 -3.51 -10.78
CA VAL A 250 0.35 -3.94 -9.72
C VAL A 250 -0.74 -4.84 -10.32
N PHE A 251 -1.36 -4.42 -11.44
CA PHE A 251 -2.36 -5.23 -12.14
C PHE A 251 -1.80 -6.60 -12.52
N GLN A 252 -0.63 -6.65 -13.17
CA GLN A 252 -0.02 -7.91 -13.60
C GLN A 252 0.27 -8.84 -12.43
N GLN A 253 0.88 -8.33 -11.35
CA GLN A 253 1.23 -9.15 -10.20
C GLN A 253 0.00 -9.74 -9.54
N ILE A 254 -1.03 -8.93 -9.26
CA ILE A 254 -2.25 -9.39 -8.60
C ILE A 254 -3.07 -10.32 -9.52
N ASN A 255 -3.13 -10.03 -10.82
CA ASN A 255 -3.79 -10.91 -11.79
C ASN A 255 -3.08 -12.27 -11.88
N ASN A 256 -1.75 -12.30 -11.81
CA ASN A 256 -0.99 -13.55 -11.76
C ASN A 256 -1.22 -14.33 -10.46
N MET A 257 -1.36 -13.65 -9.31
CA MET A 257 -1.76 -14.28 -8.05
C MET A 257 -3.15 -14.91 -8.16
N ALA A 258 -4.13 -14.17 -8.69
CA ALA A 258 -5.49 -14.67 -8.90
C ALA A 258 -5.50 -15.90 -9.83
N LYS A 259 -4.73 -15.89 -10.92
CA LYS A 259 -4.58 -17.04 -11.82
C LYS A 259 -4.01 -18.26 -11.11
N LYS A 260 -2.96 -18.08 -10.28
CA LYS A 260 -2.36 -19.18 -9.49
C LYS A 260 -3.36 -19.80 -8.51
N LEU A 261 -4.24 -18.97 -7.95
CA LEU A 261 -5.28 -19.40 -7.01
C LEU A 261 -6.57 -19.86 -7.71
N ALA A 262 -6.59 -19.90 -9.05
CA ALA A 262 -7.77 -20.21 -9.88
C ALA A 262 -8.99 -19.33 -9.57
N ILE A 263 -8.78 -18.06 -9.20
CA ILE A 263 -9.82 -17.09 -8.89
C ILE A 263 -10.25 -16.41 -10.19
N PRO A 264 -11.56 -16.42 -10.54
CA PRO A 264 -12.05 -15.73 -11.72
C PRO A 264 -11.84 -14.23 -11.60
N THR A 265 -11.39 -13.61 -12.70
CA THR A 265 -11.12 -12.17 -12.77
C THR A 265 -12.09 -11.47 -13.71
N LYS A 266 -12.51 -10.26 -13.34
CA LYS A 266 -13.35 -9.37 -14.15
C LYS A 266 -12.65 -8.00 -14.25
N ILE A 267 -12.84 -7.32 -15.38
CA ILE A 267 -12.31 -5.97 -15.58
C ILE A 267 -13.48 -5.04 -15.94
N THR A 268 -13.58 -3.97 -15.17
CA THR A 268 -14.56 -2.90 -15.39
C THR A 268 -13.82 -1.60 -15.68
N THR A 269 -14.04 -1.01 -16.84
CA THR A 269 -13.36 0.22 -17.27
C THR A 269 -14.28 1.43 -17.12
N LEU A 270 -13.83 2.45 -16.39
CA LEU A 270 -14.50 3.73 -16.22
C LEU A 270 -13.83 4.79 -17.10
N THR A 271 -14.53 5.23 -18.13
CA THR A 271 -13.98 6.15 -19.16
C THR A 271 -14.40 7.61 -18.96
N LYS A 272 -15.45 7.88 -18.17
CA LYS A 272 -16.00 9.24 -18.01
C LYS A 272 -15.14 10.03 -17.01
N ASN A 273 -14.75 11.23 -17.38
CA ASN A 273 -14.11 12.17 -16.46
C ASN A 273 -15.19 12.97 -15.69
N HIS A 274 -15.26 12.81 -14.37
CA HIS A 274 -16.20 13.51 -13.49
C HIS A 274 -15.55 14.67 -12.73
N ARG A 275 -14.21 14.78 -12.75
CA ARG A 275 -13.45 15.77 -11.99
C ARG A 275 -13.40 17.12 -12.71
N HIS A 276 -13.16 17.10 -14.01
CA HIS A 276 -12.97 18.30 -14.81
C HIS A 276 -14.25 18.66 -15.57
N LYS A 277 -14.95 19.70 -15.06
CA LYS A 277 -16.15 20.26 -15.73
C LYS A 277 -15.80 21.06 -16.98
N GLN A 278 -14.60 21.66 -16.99
CA GLN A 278 -14.09 22.44 -18.12
C GLN A 278 -13.35 21.54 -19.09
N GLN A 279 -13.67 21.65 -20.38
CA GLN A 279 -13.11 20.83 -21.44
C GLN A 279 -11.59 21.01 -21.58
N ASP A 280 -11.08 22.21 -21.30
CA ASP A 280 -9.65 22.54 -21.39
C ASP A 280 -8.85 21.74 -20.36
N LEU A 281 -9.34 21.68 -19.11
CA LEU A 281 -8.69 20.90 -18.05
C LEU A 281 -8.75 19.41 -18.32
N ALA A 282 -9.86 18.90 -18.85
CA ALA A 282 -9.99 17.51 -19.24
C ALA A 282 -9.01 17.16 -20.37
N PHE A 283 -8.86 18.06 -21.34
CA PHE A 283 -7.90 17.89 -22.44
C PHE A 283 -6.44 17.88 -21.93
N ILE A 284 -6.07 18.81 -21.05
CA ILE A 284 -4.73 18.85 -20.48
C ILE A 284 -4.44 17.54 -19.72
N GLU A 285 -5.36 17.11 -18.85
CA GLU A 285 -5.22 15.85 -18.11
C GLU A 285 -5.00 14.67 -19.07
N GLU A 286 -5.72 14.64 -20.19
CA GLU A 286 -5.60 13.56 -21.16
C GLU A 286 -4.30 13.61 -21.96
N GLN A 287 -3.79 14.79 -22.30
CA GLN A 287 -2.72 14.97 -23.29
C GLN A 287 -1.36 15.29 -22.69
N LEU A 288 -1.26 15.70 -21.43
CA LEU A 288 -0.05 16.28 -20.80
C LEU A 288 1.21 15.42 -20.99
N PHE A 289 1.06 14.10 -21.02
CA PHE A 289 2.19 13.17 -21.19
C PHE A 289 2.10 12.33 -22.47
N LYS A 290 1.25 12.72 -23.43
CA LYS A 290 1.18 12.05 -24.74
C LYS A 290 2.13 12.68 -25.75
N PHE A 291 2.83 11.86 -26.51
CA PHE A 291 3.68 12.26 -27.62
C PHE A 291 3.25 11.52 -28.90
N PRO A 292 3.12 12.20 -30.04
CA PRO A 292 3.31 13.65 -30.25
C PRO A 292 2.20 14.49 -29.61
N LEU A 293 2.55 15.74 -29.25
CA LEU A 293 1.60 16.68 -28.65
C LEU A 293 0.47 17.02 -29.65
N THR A 294 -0.75 16.84 -29.21
CA THR A 294 -1.93 17.25 -30.00
C THR A 294 -2.30 18.68 -29.62
N LYS A 295 -2.33 19.58 -30.61
CA LYS A 295 -2.81 20.97 -30.40
C LYS A 295 -4.31 21.02 -30.59
N LYS A 296 -5.01 21.63 -29.64
CA LYS A 296 -6.43 21.91 -29.74
C LYS A 296 -6.66 23.37 -29.36
N ASN A 297 -7.32 24.13 -30.22
CA ASN A 297 -7.66 25.52 -29.89
C ASN A 297 -8.94 25.52 -29.06
N TYR A 298 -8.83 26.00 -27.83
CA TYR A 298 -9.96 26.27 -26.95
C TYR A 298 -10.07 27.77 -26.71
N THR A 299 -11.30 28.24 -26.66
CA THR A 299 -11.60 29.66 -26.38
C THR A 299 -11.93 29.83 -24.90
N GLY A 300 -10.92 30.16 -24.12
CA GLY A 300 -11.06 30.70 -22.78
C GLY A 300 -11.18 29.65 -21.64
N GLY A 301 -10.60 29.96 -20.51
CA GLY A 301 -10.73 29.22 -19.24
C GLY A 301 -9.44 28.92 -18.49
N LEU A 302 -8.28 28.86 -19.19
CA LEU A 302 -6.98 28.70 -18.53
C LEU A 302 -6.31 30.07 -18.33
N GLN A 303 -6.07 30.40 -17.08
CA GLN A 303 -5.15 31.46 -16.69
C GLN A 303 -3.87 30.82 -16.14
N ILE A 304 -2.73 31.17 -16.72
CA ILE A 304 -1.44 30.88 -16.12
C ILE A 304 -1.17 32.02 -15.13
N VAL A 305 -1.12 31.70 -13.86
CA VAL A 305 -0.74 32.64 -12.79
C VAL A 305 0.74 32.37 -12.51
N GLU A 306 1.59 33.37 -12.72
CA GLU A 306 3.02 33.34 -12.36
C GLU A 306 3.21 33.41 -10.84
#